data_3324a6181dde17a0226d7fa75ca5d1c9
#
_entry.id   3324a6181dde17a0226d7fa75ca5d1c9
#
_cell.length_a   1.000
_cell.length_b   1.000
_cell.length_c   1.000
_cell.angle_alpha   90.00
_cell.angle_beta   90.00
_cell.angle_gamma   90.00
#
_symmetry.space_group_name_H-M   'P 1'
#
loop_
_entity.id
_entity.type
_entity.pdbx_description
1 polymer ?
#
loop_
_entity_poly.entity_id
_entity_poly.type
_entity_poly.pdbx_seq_one_letter_code
_entity_poly.pdbx_strand_id
1 'polypeptide(L)'
;MGLYYKSTRNSNLKVTASEAILKGLAPDGGLFVPSELPKLDVTMSDLKGKTYQEIAYLVMKQFLTDFTEEELKNCIDKAYDSKFDTEEIAPLVKVDDTYYMELFHGATIAFKDMALSILPHLMTTSAKKNDVKNEIVILTATSGDTGKAALAGFADVEGTRIIVFYPKNGVSKVQELQMVTQRGENVNVVAIHGNFDNAQSGVKAMFEDTELAEELAKKGYQFSSANSINIGRLVPQVVYYVNAYAKLLENEEIEDCLLYTSDAADEAR
;
A
#
# COMPACT_ATOMS: atom_id res chain seq x y z
N MET A 1 -19.89 14.85 -7.79
CA MET A 1 -18.83 15.13 -6.80
C MET A 1 -17.97 13.87 -6.73
N GLY A 2 -16.65 13.99 -6.78
CA GLY A 2 -15.76 12.83 -6.60
C GLY A 2 -15.85 12.27 -5.17
N LEU A 3 -15.40 11.03 -4.98
CA LEU A 3 -15.29 10.39 -3.68
C LEU A 3 -14.32 11.21 -2.80
N TYR A 4 -14.69 11.49 -1.55
CA TYR A 4 -13.81 12.09 -0.57
C TYR A 4 -13.52 11.12 0.57
N TYR A 5 -12.47 11.39 1.32
CA TYR A 5 -12.05 10.62 2.47
C TYR A 5 -12.29 11.40 3.76
N LYS A 6 -12.66 10.69 4.82
CA LYS A 6 -12.92 11.25 6.15
C LYS A 6 -12.10 10.49 7.20
N SER A 7 -11.83 11.14 8.33
CA SER A 7 -11.24 10.44 9.47
C SER A 7 -12.27 9.54 10.16
N THR A 8 -11.83 8.38 10.65
CA THR A 8 -12.65 7.51 11.51
C THR A 8 -13.02 8.18 12.85
N ARG A 9 -12.29 9.23 13.26
CA ARG A 9 -12.53 10.00 14.48
C ARG A 9 -13.25 11.33 14.24
N ASN A 10 -13.20 11.85 12.99
CA ASN A 10 -13.83 13.13 12.65
C ASN A 10 -14.44 13.05 11.23
N SER A 11 -15.73 12.83 11.17
CA SER A 11 -16.48 12.74 9.90
C SER A 11 -16.58 14.08 9.14
N ASN A 12 -16.28 15.21 9.78
CA ASN A 12 -16.29 16.52 9.14
C ASN A 12 -14.98 16.81 8.37
N LEU A 13 -13.91 16.09 8.70
CA LEU A 13 -12.65 16.18 7.94
C LEU A 13 -12.87 15.53 6.56
N LYS A 14 -12.74 16.34 5.52
CA LYS A 14 -12.88 15.89 4.13
C LYS A 14 -11.60 16.20 3.38
N VAL A 15 -11.02 15.17 2.79
CA VAL A 15 -9.82 15.26 1.96
C VAL A 15 -10.00 14.44 0.68
N THR A 16 -9.22 14.74 -0.36
CA THR A 16 -9.13 13.93 -1.58
C THR A 16 -8.38 12.62 -1.32
N ALA A 17 -8.41 11.69 -2.28
CA ALA A 17 -7.62 10.46 -2.16
C ALA A 17 -6.11 10.76 -2.13
N SER A 18 -5.64 11.67 -2.98
CA SER A 18 -4.23 12.06 -3.00
C SER A 18 -3.77 12.70 -1.69
N GLU A 19 -4.58 13.56 -1.07
CA GLU A 19 -4.28 14.13 0.24
C GLU A 19 -4.25 13.06 1.34
N ALA A 20 -5.18 12.09 1.32
CA ALA A 20 -5.23 10.99 2.29
C ALA A 20 -3.99 10.10 2.17
N ILE A 21 -3.53 9.78 0.95
CA ILE A 21 -2.32 9.00 0.69
C ILE A 21 -1.08 9.74 1.21
N LEU A 22 -0.96 11.04 0.93
CA LEU A 22 0.18 11.85 1.39
C LEU A 22 0.27 11.92 2.90
N LYS A 23 -0.86 12.13 3.58
CA LYS A 23 -0.90 12.22 5.04
C LYS A 23 -0.68 10.86 5.72
N GLY A 24 -1.16 9.78 5.09
CA GLY A 24 -1.11 8.43 5.64
C GLY A 24 -2.03 8.23 6.84
N LEU A 25 -2.02 9.17 7.80
CA LEU A 25 -2.85 9.20 8.99
C LEU A 25 -3.54 10.56 9.12
N ALA A 26 -4.77 10.59 9.64
CA ALA A 26 -5.47 11.84 9.88
C ALA A 26 -4.86 12.60 11.07
N PRO A 27 -4.93 13.95 11.10
CA PRO A 27 -4.33 14.77 12.16
C PRO A 27 -4.86 14.46 13.57
N ASP A 28 -6.07 13.89 13.65
CA ASP A 28 -6.72 13.47 14.89
C ASP A 28 -6.34 12.03 15.31
N GLY A 29 -5.37 11.40 14.62
CA GLY A 29 -4.95 10.02 14.83
C GLY A 29 -5.94 8.97 14.33
N GLY A 30 -6.99 9.36 13.59
CA GLY A 30 -7.92 8.47 12.92
C GLY A 30 -7.39 7.98 11.57
N LEU A 31 -7.97 6.88 11.06
CA LEU A 31 -7.67 6.39 9.72
C LEU A 31 -8.50 7.16 8.69
N PHE A 32 -7.93 7.38 7.51
CA PHE A 32 -8.71 7.85 6.38
C PHE A 32 -9.51 6.71 5.77
N VAL A 33 -10.82 6.90 5.68
CA VAL A 33 -11.74 5.96 5.04
C VAL A 33 -12.57 6.69 3.98
N PRO A 34 -12.95 6.03 2.89
CA PRO A 34 -13.81 6.66 1.89
C PRO A 34 -15.16 7.04 2.50
N SER A 35 -15.76 8.12 2.00
CA SER A 35 -17.06 8.62 2.47
C SER A 35 -18.19 7.60 2.28
N GLU A 36 -18.06 6.76 1.26
CA GLU A 36 -18.91 5.63 0.93
C GLU A 36 -18.07 4.55 0.24
N LEU A 37 -18.51 3.30 0.29
CA LEU A 37 -17.87 2.22 -0.47
C LEU A 37 -18.26 2.36 -1.95
N PRO A 38 -17.30 2.61 -2.84
CA PRO A 38 -17.61 2.75 -4.25
C PRO A 38 -18.02 1.38 -4.83
N LYS A 39 -18.84 1.45 -5.88
CA LYS A 39 -19.20 0.28 -6.68
C LYS A 39 -18.37 0.29 -7.96
N LEU A 40 -18.05 -0.89 -8.47
CA LEU A 40 -17.48 -1.00 -9.81
C LEU A 40 -18.50 -0.47 -10.84
N ASP A 41 -18.01 0.28 -11.81
CA ASP A 41 -18.81 0.82 -12.93
C ASP A 41 -18.89 -0.14 -14.13
N VAL A 42 -18.43 -1.38 -13.92
CA VAL A 42 -18.45 -2.49 -14.89
C VAL A 42 -19.03 -3.73 -14.21
N THR A 43 -19.57 -4.64 -15.01
CA THR A 43 -20.01 -5.95 -14.50
C THR A 43 -18.81 -6.88 -14.30
N MET A 44 -18.98 -7.92 -13.50
CA MET A 44 -17.92 -8.93 -13.34
C MET A 44 -17.60 -9.64 -14.66
N SER A 45 -18.59 -9.83 -15.52
CA SER A 45 -18.40 -10.41 -16.86
C SER A 45 -17.51 -9.54 -17.76
N ASP A 46 -17.50 -8.23 -17.58
CA ASP A 46 -16.65 -7.30 -18.33
C ASP A 46 -15.16 -7.41 -17.92
N LEU A 47 -14.88 -8.09 -16.82
CA LEU A 47 -13.50 -8.31 -16.32
C LEU A 47 -12.84 -9.56 -16.94
N LYS A 48 -13.62 -10.44 -17.58
CA LYS A 48 -13.09 -11.65 -18.24
C LYS A 48 -12.05 -11.29 -19.31
N GLY A 49 -10.94 -12.02 -19.33
CA GLY A 49 -9.84 -11.82 -20.28
C GLY A 49 -8.99 -10.57 -20.08
N LYS A 50 -9.25 -9.79 -19.02
CA LYS A 50 -8.44 -8.61 -18.70
C LYS A 50 -7.16 -9.00 -17.96
N THR A 51 -6.11 -8.23 -18.20
CA THR A 51 -4.86 -8.32 -17.45
C THR A 51 -5.05 -7.81 -16.02
N TYR A 52 -4.12 -8.17 -15.13
CA TYR A 52 -4.09 -7.65 -13.75
C TYR A 52 -4.06 -6.11 -13.73
N GLN A 53 -3.27 -5.49 -14.60
CA GLN A 53 -3.14 -4.04 -14.71
C GLN A 53 -4.44 -3.37 -15.14
N GLU A 54 -5.17 -3.96 -16.08
CA GLU A 54 -6.48 -3.45 -16.52
C GLU A 54 -7.52 -3.55 -15.39
N ILE A 55 -7.54 -4.66 -14.65
CA ILE A 55 -8.41 -4.83 -13.48
C ILE A 55 -8.02 -3.86 -12.38
N ALA A 56 -6.71 -3.67 -12.14
CA ALA A 56 -6.22 -2.69 -11.17
C ALA A 56 -6.72 -1.29 -11.47
N TYR A 57 -6.67 -0.86 -12.74
CA TYR A 57 -7.21 0.43 -13.15
C TYR A 57 -8.71 0.54 -12.88
N LEU A 58 -9.51 -0.45 -13.29
CA LEU A 58 -10.96 -0.44 -13.11
C LEU A 58 -11.39 -0.39 -11.65
N VAL A 59 -10.66 -1.08 -10.77
CA VAL A 59 -10.91 -1.07 -9.33
C VAL A 59 -10.45 0.25 -8.70
N MET A 60 -9.18 0.61 -8.93
CA MET A 60 -8.56 1.73 -8.21
C MET A 60 -9.13 3.08 -8.60
N LYS A 61 -9.58 3.29 -9.85
CA LYS A 61 -10.24 4.53 -10.29
C LYS A 61 -11.50 4.85 -9.49
N GLN A 62 -12.18 3.85 -8.92
CA GLN A 62 -13.36 4.07 -8.09
C GLN A 62 -13.02 4.68 -6.72
N PHE A 63 -11.83 4.38 -6.22
CA PHE A 63 -11.32 4.90 -4.95
C PHE A 63 -10.51 6.18 -5.12
N LEU A 64 -9.70 6.28 -6.17
CA LEU A 64 -8.74 7.35 -6.40
C LEU A 64 -9.29 8.36 -7.43
N THR A 65 -10.47 8.91 -7.15
CA THR A 65 -11.27 9.69 -8.10
C THR A 65 -10.66 11.05 -8.48
N ASP A 66 -9.66 11.52 -7.78
CA ASP A 66 -8.90 12.73 -8.11
C ASP A 66 -7.64 12.46 -8.94
N PHE A 67 -7.30 11.19 -9.20
CA PHE A 67 -6.26 10.82 -10.16
C PHE A 67 -6.83 10.81 -11.58
N THR A 68 -6.05 11.31 -12.54
CA THR A 68 -6.39 11.14 -13.96
C THR A 68 -6.14 9.71 -14.39
N GLU A 69 -6.72 9.28 -15.51
CA GLU A 69 -6.48 7.96 -16.10
C GLU A 69 -5.00 7.74 -16.38
N GLU A 70 -4.32 8.73 -16.95
CA GLU A 70 -2.90 8.67 -17.28
C GLU A 70 -2.03 8.52 -16.02
N GLU A 71 -2.30 9.31 -14.97
CA GLU A 71 -1.59 9.24 -13.71
C GLU A 71 -1.73 7.85 -13.06
N LEU A 72 -2.95 7.32 -13.03
CA LEU A 72 -3.22 6.04 -12.38
C LEU A 72 -2.62 4.88 -13.16
N LYS A 73 -2.77 4.85 -14.50
CA LYS A 73 -2.14 3.84 -15.35
C LYS A 73 -0.62 3.86 -15.23
N ASN A 74 0.00 5.04 -15.25
CA ASN A 74 1.45 5.15 -15.05
C ASN A 74 1.91 4.61 -13.68
N CYS A 75 1.12 4.79 -12.60
CA CYS A 75 1.42 4.19 -11.31
C CYS A 75 1.31 2.65 -11.36
N ILE A 76 0.27 2.14 -12.01
CA ILE A 76 0.01 0.70 -12.15
C ILE A 76 1.12 0.03 -12.97
N ASP A 77 1.46 0.58 -14.13
CA ASP A 77 2.46 0.02 -15.05
C ASP A 77 3.86 -0.03 -14.41
N LYS A 78 4.21 0.98 -13.59
CA LYS A 78 5.48 0.99 -12.84
C LYS A 78 5.50 0.02 -11.67
N ALA A 79 4.35 -0.32 -11.12
CA ALA A 79 4.25 -1.20 -9.98
C ALA A 79 4.22 -2.67 -10.36
N TYR A 80 3.41 -3.02 -11.34
CA TYR A 80 3.10 -4.39 -11.74
C TYR A 80 3.78 -4.72 -13.08
N ASP A 81 5.10 -4.78 -13.06
CA ASP A 81 5.97 -5.01 -14.20
C ASP A 81 6.84 -6.28 -13.98
N SER A 82 7.94 -6.39 -14.68
CA SER A 82 8.89 -7.51 -14.60
C SER A 82 9.57 -7.70 -13.23
N LYS A 83 9.22 -6.90 -12.20
CA LYS A 83 9.59 -7.17 -10.80
C LYS A 83 8.81 -8.35 -10.23
N PHE A 84 7.67 -8.68 -10.82
CA PHE A 84 6.95 -9.91 -10.55
C PHE A 84 7.46 -11.00 -11.49
N ASP A 85 7.66 -12.22 -10.98
CA ASP A 85 8.21 -13.35 -11.73
C ASP A 85 7.16 -14.08 -12.59
N THR A 86 5.91 -13.54 -12.64
CA THR A 86 4.83 -13.98 -13.51
C THR A 86 4.07 -12.80 -14.11
N GLU A 87 3.65 -12.92 -15.37
CA GLU A 87 2.84 -11.91 -16.07
C GLU A 87 1.43 -11.78 -15.46
N GLU A 88 0.92 -12.82 -14.81
CA GLU A 88 -0.39 -12.81 -14.16
C GLU A 88 -0.41 -12.01 -12.85
N ILE A 89 0.74 -11.65 -12.31
CA ILE A 89 0.96 -10.90 -11.05
C ILE A 89 0.40 -11.63 -9.82
N ALA A 90 -0.83 -12.11 -9.85
CA ALA A 90 -1.50 -12.85 -8.79
C ALA A 90 -2.26 -14.04 -9.40
N PRO A 91 -1.56 -15.10 -9.81
CA PRO A 91 -2.17 -16.26 -10.43
C PRO A 91 -3.05 -17.04 -9.43
N LEU A 92 -4.04 -17.74 -10.00
CA LEU A 92 -4.90 -18.68 -9.30
C LEU A 92 -4.50 -20.11 -9.69
N VAL A 93 -4.02 -20.88 -8.71
CA VAL A 93 -3.62 -22.27 -8.89
C VAL A 93 -4.67 -23.18 -8.27
N LYS A 94 -5.22 -24.11 -9.08
CA LYS A 94 -6.15 -25.13 -8.60
C LYS A 94 -5.37 -26.37 -8.13
N VAL A 95 -5.61 -26.79 -6.90
CA VAL A 95 -5.12 -28.04 -6.33
C VAL A 95 -6.32 -28.79 -5.79
N ASP A 96 -6.62 -29.95 -6.37
CA ASP A 96 -7.87 -30.68 -6.12
C ASP A 96 -9.10 -29.80 -6.34
N ASP A 97 -9.93 -29.61 -5.32
CA ASP A 97 -11.15 -28.78 -5.36
C ASP A 97 -10.95 -27.39 -4.74
N THR A 98 -9.70 -26.97 -4.50
CA THR A 98 -9.36 -25.70 -3.83
C THR A 98 -8.54 -24.81 -4.76
N TYR A 99 -8.87 -23.51 -4.78
CA TYR A 99 -8.13 -22.50 -5.47
C TYR A 99 -7.23 -21.76 -4.50
N TYR A 100 -5.96 -21.62 -4.87
CA TYR A 100 -4.95 -20.87 -4.14
C TYR A 100 -4.58 -19.61 -4.94
N MET A 101 -4.79 -18.45 -4.34
CA MET A 101 -4.34 -17.18 -4.88
C MET A 101 -2.88 -16.95 -4.42
N GLU A 102 -1.96 -16.99 -5.38
CA GLU A 102 -0.54 -16.83 -5.10
C GLU A 102 -0.16 -15.35 -5.09
N LEU A 103 0.22 -14.82 -3.93
CA LEU A 103 0.57 -13.40 -3.74
C LEU A 103 2.07 -13.18 -3.46
N PHE A 104 2.90 -14.20 -3.73
CA PHE A 104 4.33 -14.20 -3.40
C PHE A 104 5.25 -13.99 -4.61
N HIS A 105 4.73 -13.60 -5.75
CA HIS A 105 5.49 -13.42 -6.99
C HIS A 105 6.25 -12.09 -7.09
N GLY A 106 6.08 -11.20 -6.12
CA GLY A 106 6.77 -9.92 -6.07
C GLY A 106 8.21 -9.99 -5.54
N ALA A 107 8.91 -8.86 -5.59
CA ALA A 107 10.35 -8.73 -5.31
C ALA A 107 10.79 -9.23 -3.92
N THR A 108 9.89 -9.30 -2.95
CA THR A 108 10.23 -9.74 -1.57
C THR A 108 9.55 -11.05 -1.16
N ILE A 109 8.83 -11.68 -2.10
CA ILE A 109 8.15 -12.97 -1.91
C ILE A 109 7.10 -12.87 -0.78
N ALA A 110 6.47 -11.72 -0.64
CA ALA A 110 5.44 -11.48 0.35
C ALA A 110 4.22 -10.79 -0.30
N PHE A 111 3.00 -11.12 0.15
CA PHE A 111 1.77 -10.48 -0.36
C PHE A 111 1.79 -8.95 -0.26
N LYS A 112 2.62 -8.42 0.62
CA LYS A 112 2.80 -6.98 0.83
C LYS A 112 3.33 -6.25 -0.40
N ASP A 113 4.03 -6.97 -1.26
CA ASP A 113 4.51 -6.43 -2.54
C ASP A 113 3.36 -5.95 -3.43
N MET A 114 2.19 -6.60 -3.35
CA MET A 114 1.00 -6.22 -4.11
C MET A 114 0.58 -4.75 -3.88
N ALA A 115 0.81 -4.23 -2.69
CA ALA A 115 0.49 -2.84 -2.35
C ALA A 115 1.71 -1.93 -2.21
N LEU A 116 2.84 -2.45 -1.75
CA LEU A 116 4.04 -1.64 -1.52
C LEU A 116 4.84 -1.39 -2.81
N SER A 117 4.59 -2.14 -3.89
CA SER A 117 5.13 -1.81 -5.21
C SER A 117 4.48 -0.56 -5.82
N ILE A 118 3.19 -0.32 -5.58
CA ILE A 118 2.47 0.81 -6.17
C ILE A 118 2.45 2.05 -5.25
N LEU A 119 2.49 1.88 -3.93
CA LEU A 119 2.37 2.99 -2.98
C LEU A 119 3.36 4.13 -3.23
N PRO A 120 4.65 3.90 -3.54
CA PRO A 120 5.58 4.97 -3.85
C PRO A 120 5.14 5.82 -5.05
N HIS A 121 4.60 5.20 -6.08
CA HIS A 121 4.13 5.87 -7.29
C HIS A 121 2.85 6.67 -7.03
N LEU A 122 1.91 6.11 -6.26
CA LEU A 122 0.73 6.85 -5.81
C LEU A 122 1.14 8.06 -4.96
N MET A 123 2.12 7.90 -4.08
CA MET A 123 2.56 8.95 -3.16
C MET A 123 3.27 10.08 -3.89
N THR A 124 4.18 9.78 -4.80
CA THR A 124 4.88 10.80 -5.60
C THR A 124 3.94 11.53 -6.57
N THR A 125 2.96 10.82 -7.14
CA THR A 125 1.91 11.43 -7.95
C THR A 125 1.03 12.34 -7.08
N SER A 126 0.65 11.89 -5.89
CA SER A 126 -0.11 12.70 -4.92
C SER A 126 0.65 13.96 -4.50
N ALA A 127 1.96 13.88 -4.29
CA ALA A 127 2.79 15.04 -3.99
C ALA A 127 2.74 16.09 -5.11
N LYS A 128 2.88 15.66 -6.36
CA LYS A 128 2.78 16.54 -7.53
C LYS A 128 1.40 17.21 -7.63
N LYS A 129 0.33 16.45 -7.41
CA LYS A 129 -1.05 16.96 -7.46
C LYS A 129 -1.35 18.01 -6.39
N ASN A 130 -0.72 17.90 -5.24
CA ASN A 130 -0.93 18.81 -4.10
C ASN A 130 0.18 19.87 -3.98
N ASP A 131 1.00 20.08 -5.02
CA ASP A 131 2.11 21.04 -5.06
C ASP A 131 3.10 20.90 -3.90
N VAL A 132 3.22 19.70 -3.34
CA VAL A 132 4.15 19.39 -2.25
C VAL A 132 5.58 19.39 -2.79
N LYS A 133 6.43 20.22 -2.19
CA LYS A 133 7.85 20.34 -2.56
C LYS A 133 8.76 19.62 -1.58
N ASN A 134 8.25 19.28 -0.41
CA ASN A 134 9.01 18.58 0.63
C ASN A 134 9.30 17.14 0.22
N GLU A 135 10.48 16.64 0.56
CA GLU A 135 10.81 15.23 0.48
C GLU A 135 9.95 14.44 1.48
N ILE A 136 9.32 13.36 1.02
CA ILE A 136 8.42 12.55 1.85
C ILE A 136 9.24 11.53 2.63
N VAL A 137 9.28 11.65 3.93
CA VAL A 137 9.95 10.71 4.84
C VAL A 137 8.96 9.67 5.32
N ILE A 138 9.14 8.44 4.84
CA ILE A 138 8.29 7.30 5.19
C ILE A 138 8.81 6.67 6.48
N LEU A 139 8.00 6.70 7.53
CA LEU A 139 8.28 6.02 8.78
C LEU A 139 7.50 4.70 8.83
N THR A 140 8.20 3.60 9.03
CA THR A 140 7.60 2.27 9.07
C THR A 140 8.12 1.48 10.28
N ALA A 141 7.23 1.08 11.17
CA ALA A 141 7.52 0.06 12.16
C ALA A 141 7.21 -1.32 11.57
N THR A 142 8.05 -2.30 11.83
CA THR A 142 7.89 -3.65 11.26
C THR A 142 8.23 -4.76 12.25
N SER A 143 7.53 -5.88 12.09
CA SER A 143 7.89 -7.18 12.68
C SER A 143 8.63 -8.09 11.67
N GLY A 144 8.96 -7.58 10.47
CA GLY A 144 9.72 -8.29 9.44
C GLY A 144 9.31 -7.92 8.01
N ASP A 145 8.34 -8.61 7.42
CA ASP A 145 8.02 -8.55 5.99
C ASP A 145 7.61 -7.16 5.47
N THR A 146 6.82 -6.41 6.26
CA THR A 146 6.39 -5.06 5.86
C THR A 146 7.58 -4.13 5.66
N GLY A 147 8.57 -4.18 6.55
CA GLY A 147 9.77 -3.36 6.44
C GLY A 147 10.55 -3.68 5.17
N LYS A 148 10.74 -4.97 4.86
CA LYS A 148 11.45 -5.37 3.65
C LYS A 148 10.71 -4.95 2.38
N ALA A 149 9.40 -5.21 2.31
CA ALA A 149 8.61 -4.84 1.14
C ALA A 149 8.55 -3.32 0.94
N ALA A 150 8.44 -2.54 2.03
CA ALA A 150 8.48 -1.09 1.97
C ALA A 150 9.85 -0.57 1.50
N LEU A 151 10.95 -1.10 2.05
CA LEU A 151 12.31 -0.75 1.60
C LEU A 151 12.50 -1.02 0.12
N ALA A 152 12.07 -2.19 -0.38
CA ALA A 152 12.19 -2.55 -1.78
C ALA A 152 11.33 -1.65 -2.70
N GLY A 153 10.10 -1.33 -2.27
CA GLY A 153 9.20 -0.48 -3.04
C GLY A 153 9.65 0.99 -3.12
N PHE A 154 10.23 1.54 -2.05
CA PHE A 154 10.68 2.93 -1.98
C PHE A 154 12.15 3.13 -2.37
N ALA A 155 12.93 2.06 -2.58
CA ALA A 155 14.34 2.18 -2.95
C ALA A 155 14.51 3.04 -4.21
N ASP A 156 15.32 4.09 -4.08
CA ASP A 156 15.68 5.03 -5.16
C ASP A 156 14.49 5.75 -5.83
N VAL A 157 13.34 5.79 -5.16
CA VAL A 157 12.19 6.59 -5.63
C VAL A 157 12.42 8.06 -5.28
N GLU A 158 12.58 8.89 -6.31
CA GLU A 158 12.85 10.32 -6.19
C GLU A 158 11.78 11.05 -5.37
N GLY A 159 12.22 11.96 -4.50
CA GLY A 159 11.32 12.74 -3.62
C GLY A 159 10.84 11.97 -2.38
N THR A 160 11.39 10.77 -2.14
CA THR A 160 11.06 9.96 -0.97
C THR A 160 12.30 9.52 -0.21
N ARG A 161 12.16 9.34 1.09
CA ARG A 161 13.14 8.72 1.99
C ARG A 161 12.41 7.76 2.91
N ILE A 162 12.97 6.58 3.13
CA ILE A 162 12.34 5.59 4.02
C ILE A 162 13.23 5.26 5.21
N ILE A 163 12.62 5.20 6.40
CA ILE A 163 13.23 4.76 7.64
C ILE A 163 12.38 3.64 8.22
N VAL A 164 12.97 2.45 8.30
CA VAL A 164 12.32 1.27 8.88
C VAL A 164 12.86 0.99 10.27
N PHE A 165 11.99 0.93 11.25
CA PHE A 165 12.30 0.57 12.64
C PHE A 165 11.88 -0.88 12.91
N TYR A 166 12.80 -1.70 13.42
CA TYR A 166 12.51 -3.07 13.79
C TYR A 166 13.09 -3.43 15.15
N PRO A 167 12.47 -4.34 15.92
CA PRO A 167 13.01 -4.76 17.21
C PRO A 167 14.25 -5.62 17.02
N LYS A 168 15.37 -5.20 17.61
CA LYS A 168 16.62 -5.98 17.63
C LYS A 168 16.37 -7.34 18.27
N ASN A 169 16.70 -8.42 17.57
CA ASN A 169 16.40 -9.79 17.94
C ASN A 169 14.89 -10.15 17.99
N GLY A 170 13.99 -9.29 17.49
CA GLY A 170 12.55 -9.52 17.44
C GLY A 170 12.04 -9.91 16.06
N VAL A 171 12.92 -10.08 15.08
CA VAL A 171 12.63 -10.57 13.73
C VAL A 171 13.51 -11.78 13.42
N SER A 172 13.13 -12.62 12.45
CA SER A 172 13.97 -13.72 12.02
C SER A 172 15.28 -13.22 11.40
N LYS A 173 16.34 -14.04 11.43
CA LYS A 173 17.63 -13.67 10.84
C LYS A 173 17.53 -13.38 9.34
N VAL A 174 16.66 -14.10 8.63
CA VAL A 174 16.40 -13.89 7.20
C VAL A 174 15.76 -12.53 6.98
N GLN A 175 14.71 -12.19 7.74
CA GLN A 175 14.04 -10.88 7.64
C GLN A 175 14.98 -9.73 7.98
N GLU A 176 15.80 -9.87 9.04
CA GLU A 176 16.81 -8.88 9.38
C GLU A 176 17.78 -8.65 8.20
N LEU A 177 18.35 -9.74 7.68
CA LEU A 177 19.28 -9.67 6.54
C LEU A 177 18.64 -9.04 5.31
N GLN A 178 17.40 -9.41 4.99
CA GLN A 178 16.66 -8.82 3.88
C GLN A 178 16.52 -7.29 4.01
N MET A 179 16.31 -6.78 5.24
CA MET A 179 16.22 -5.34 5.48
C MET A 179 17.57 -4.65 5.43
N VAL A 180 18.56 -5.14 6.19
CA VAL A 180 19.86 -4.45 6.33
C VAL A 180 20.74 -4.55 5.09
N THR A 181 20.45 -5.46 4.16
CA THR A 181 21.14 -5.56 2.87
C THR A 181 20.40 -4.86 1.73
N GLN A 182 19.22 -4.28 1.97
CA GLN A 182 18.52 -3.52 0.94
C GLN A 182 19.38 -2.34 0.50
N ARG A 183 19.60 -2.24 -0.82
CA ARG A 183 20.34 -1.14 -1.44
C ARG A 183 19.37 -0.01 -1.82
N GLY A 184 19.88 1.21 -1.84
CA GLY A 184 19.18 2.43 -2.21
C GLY A 184 19.76 3.63 -1.46
N GLU A 185 19.89 4.77 -2.13
CA GLU A 185 20.45 6.01 -1.54
C GLU A 185 19.52 6.64 -0.50
N ASN A 186 18.23 6.32 -0.57
CA ASN A 186 17.17 6.90 0.25
C ASN A 186 16.62 5.93 1.33
N VAL A 187 17.24 4.75 1.52
CA VAL A 187 16.77 3.73 2.46
C VAL A 187 17.58 3.74 3.76
N ASN A 188 16.89 3.63 4.90
CA ASN A 188 17.50 3.56 6.21
C ASN A 188 16.80 2.49 7.07
N VAL A 189 17.59 1.73 7.81
CA VAL A 189 17.11 0.66 8.69
C VAL A 189 17.65 0.85 10.08
N VAL A 190 16.78 0.89 11.09
CA VAL A 190 17.11 1.17 12.48
C VAL A 190 16.62 0.04 13.37
N ALA A 191 17.56 -0.65 14.02
CA ALA A 191 17.23 -1.62 15.06
C ALA A 191 16.97 -0.88 16.39
N ILE A 192 15.83 -1.15 17.02
CA ILE A 192 15.53 -0.58 18.34
C ILE A 192 15.68 -1.65 19.45
N HIS A 193 15.98 -1.23 20.65
CA HIS A 193 15.87 -2.06 21.84
C HIS A 193 14.41 -2.05 22.33
N GLY A 194 13.73 -3.19 22.25
CA GLY A 194 12.31 -3.34 22.60
C GLY A 194 11.64 -4.38 21.71
N ASN A 195 10.31 -4.35 21.70
CA ASN A 195 9.47 -5.20 20.86
C ASN A 195 8.83 -4.39 19.72
N PHE A 196 7.99 -5.05 18.93
CA PHE A 196 7.26 -4.41 17.83
C PHE A 196 6.36 -3.26 18.30
N ASP A 197 5.69 -3.42 19.46
CA ASP A 197 4.78 -2.39 20.00
C ASP A 197 5.55 -1.12 20.38
N ASN A 198 6.81 -1.26 20.86
CA ASN A 198 7.68 -0.13 21.13
C ASN A 198 8.06 0.62 19.83
N ALA A 199 8.38 -0.12 18.76
CA ALA A 199 8.65 0.49 17.45
C ALA A 199 7.41 1.24 16.92
N GLN A 200 6.24 0.60 16.98
CA GLN A 200 4.98 1.18 16.52
C GLN A 200 4.59 2.41 17.34
N SER A 201 4.71 2.35 18.65
CA SER A 201 4.42 3.49 19.54
C SER A 201 5.35 4.65 19.30
N GLY A 202 6.66 4.38 19.07
CA GLY A 202 7.65 5.39 18.72
C GLY A 202 7.31 6.08 17.40
N VAL A 203 6.97 5.34 16.36
CA VAL A 203 6.55 5.91 15.08
C VAL A 203 5.27 6.75 15.23
N LYS A 204 4.27 6.28 16.01
CA LYS A 204 3.06 7.06 16.29
C LYS A 204 3.38 8.37 17.01
N ALA A 205 4.26 8.34 18.02
CA ALA A 205 4.68 9.53 18.75
C ALA A 205 5.35 10.55 17.82
N MET A 206 6.15 10.11 16.85
CA MET A 206 6.74 11.01 15.84
C MET A 206 5.68 11.65 14.93
N PHE A 207 4.60 10.94 14.59
CA PHE A 207 3.49 11.53 13.81
C PHE A 207 2.66 12.53 14.61
N GLU A 208 2.57 12.36 15.93
CA GLU A 208 1.80 13.22 16.84
C GLU A 208 2.62 14.45 17.31
N ASP A 209 3.93 14.45 17.10
CA ASP A 209 4.83 15.54 17.46
C ASP A 209 4.76 16.67 16.43
N THR A 210 3.96 17.66 16.73
CA THR A 210 3.73 18.84 15.86
C THR A 210 4.97 19.74 15.79
N GLU A 211 5.75 19.85 16.85
CA GLU A 211 6.98 20.68 16.88
C GLU A 211 8.03 20.06 15.95
N LEU A 212 8.23 18.75 16.03
CA LEU A 212 9.11 18.01 15.12
C LEU A 212 8.65 18.13 13.67
N ALA A 213 7.34 18.01 13.42
CA ALA A 213 6.78 18.13 12.06
C ALA A 213 7.02 19.52 11.46
N GLU A 214 6.84 20.60 12.25
CA GLU A 214 7.13 21.97 11.83
C GLU A 214 8.61 22.22 11.57
N GLU A 215 9.50 21.68 12.43
CA GLU A 215 10.95 21.80 12.24
C GLU A 215 11.40 21.11 10.95
N LEU A 216 10.88 19.90 10.69
CA LEU A 216 11.18 19.16 9.48
C LEU A 216 10.62 19.85 8.24
N ALA A 217 9.41 20.39 8.31
CA ALA A 217 8.83 21.13 7.20
C ALA A 217 9.68 22.35 6.78
N LYS A 218 10.25 23.07 7.74
CA LYS A 218 11.20 24.17 7.49
C LYS A 218 12.49 23.69 6.79
N LYS A 219 12.86 22.43 6.99
CA LYS A 219 14.02 21.79 6.35
C LYS A 219 13.68 21.11 5.01
N GLY A 220 12.43 21.19 4.56
CA GLY A 220 11.99 20.59 3.31
C GLY A 220 11.58 19.12 3.43
N TYR A 221 11.19 18.63 4.60
CA TYR A 221 10.74 17.27 4.84
C TYR A 221 9.31 17.21 5.36
N GLN A 222 8.61 16.12 5.08
CA GLN A 222 7.32 15.79 5.71
C GLN A 222 7.18 14.30 5.94
N PHE A 223 6.49 13.91 7.01
CA PHE A 223 6.24 12.52 7.32
C PHE A 223 5.07 11.93 6.52
N SER A 224 5.21 10.64 6.19
CA SER A 224 4.12 9.76 5.77
C SER A 224 4.41 8.33 6.21
N SER A 225 3.47 7.40 5.97
CA SER A 225 3.57 6.01 6.42
C SER A 225 3.30 5.02 5.30
N ALA A 226 4.03 3.90 5.31
CA ALA A 226 3.78 2.72 4.49
C ALA A 226 3.13 1.56 5.26
N ASN A 227 2.72 1.77 6.51
CA ASN A 227 1.97 0.78 7.27
C ASN A 227 0.50 0.68 6.79
N SER A 228 -0.23 -0.34 7.24
CA SER A 228 -1.64 -0.60 6.88
C SER A 228 -2.64 0.47 7.38
N ILE A 229 -2.13 1.58 7.90
CA ILE A 229 -2.90 2.79 8.23
C ILE A 229 -3.07 3.72 7.02
N ASN A 230 -2.28 3.56 5.98
CA ASN A 230 -2.35 4.39 4.77
C ASN A 230 -3.33 3.78 3.76
N ILE A 231 -4.33 4.55 3.34
CA ILE A 231 -5.34 4.11 2.36
C ILE A 231 -4.71 3.73 1.00
N GLY A 232 -3.60 4.36 0.63
CA GLY A 232 -2.83 4.01 -0.57
C GLY A 232 -2.21 2.61 -0.52
N ARG A 233 -2.11 2.02 0.67
CA ARG A 233 -1.73 0.62 0.84
C ARG A 233 -2.93 -0.33 0.84
N LEU A 234 -4.11 0.14 1.26
CA LEU A 234 -5.30 -0.70 1.38
C LEU A 234 -6.01 -0.89 0.04
N VAL A 235 -6.18 0.19 -0.73
CA VAL A 235 -6.90 0.16 -2.01
C VAL A 235 -6.31 -0.85 -3.01
N PRO A 236 -4.98 -0.94 -3.22
CA PRO A 236 -4.42 -1.95 -4.14
C PRO A 236 -4.72 -3.40 -3.75
N GLN A 237 -4.99 -3.67 -2.48
CA GLN A 237 -5.32 -5.02 -2.02
C GLN A 237 -6.73 -5.47 -2.43
N VAL A 238 -7.64 -4.55 -2.76
CA VAL A 238 -8.95 -4.90 -3.32
C VAL A 238 -8.81 -5.54 -4.69
N VAL A 239 -7.78 -5.15 -5.44
CA VAL A 239 -7.54 -5.57 -6.84
C VAL A 239 -7.41 -7.08 -6.96
N TYR A 240 -6.57 -7.73 -6.15
CA TYR A 240 -6.32 -9.16 -6.30
C TYR A 240 -7.54 -10.02 -5.95
N TYR A 241 -8.45 -9.54 -5.08
CA TYR A 241 -9.73 -10.23 -4.85
C TYR A 241 -10.63 -10.16 -6.07
N VAL A 242 -10.74 -8.97 -6.69
CA VAL A 242 -11.54 -8.78 -7.91
C VAL A 242 -10.92 -9.56 -9.06
N ASN A 243 -9.59 -9.58 -9.19
CA ASN A 243 -8.87 -10.38 -10.20
C ASN A 243 -9.13 -11.87 -10.02
N ALA A 244 -9.04 -12.39 -8.80
CA ALA A 244 -9.33 -13.79 -8.51
C ALA A 244 -10.76 -14.18 -8.88
N TYR A 245 -11.72 -13.33 -8.54
CA TYR A 245 -13.12 -13.54 -8.91
C TYR A 245 -13.32 -13.55 -10.43
N ALA A 246 -12.69 -12.59 -11.13
CA ALA A 246 -12.75 -12.51 -12.59
C ALA A 246 -12.17 -13.77 -13.27
N LYS A 247 -11.05 -14.29 -12.74
CA LYS A 247 -10.42 -15.52 -13.24
C LYS A 247 -11.30 -16.77 -13.02
N LEU A 248 -11.97 -16.88 -11.87
CA LEU A 248 -12.90 -17.97 -11.60
C LEU A 248 -14.12 -17.93 -12.55
N LEU A 249 -14.65 -16.73 -12.85
CA LEU A 249 -15.72 -16.55 -13.83
C LEU A 249 -15.25 -16.85 -15.26
N GLU A 250 -14.03 -16.48 -15.61
CA GLU A 250 -13.45 -16.76 -16.94
C GLU A 250 -13.32 -18.26 -17.19
N ASN A 251 -12.92 -19.02 -16.16
CA ASN A 251 -12.74 -20.46 -16.22
C ASN A 251 -14.05 -21.25 -16.03
N GLU A 252 -15.19 -20.57 -15.95
CA GLU A 252 -16.52 -21.18 -15.72
C GLU A 252 -16.62 -22.01 -14.43
N GLU A 253 -15.77 -21.71 -13.44
CA GLU A 253 -15.72 -22.44 -12.17
C GLU A 253 -16.76 -21.93 -11.16
N ILE A 254 -17.31 -20.73 -11.40
CA ILE A 254 -18.38 -20.13 -10.61
C ILE A 254 -19.38 -19.42 -11.52
N GLU A 255 -20.66 -19.47 -11.17
CA GLU A 255 -21.70 -18.66 -11.79
C GLU A 255 -21.93 -17.37 -11.00
N ASP A 256 -21.95 -17.48 -9.67
CA ASP A 256 -22.01 -16.38 -8.71
C ASP A 256 -21.33 -16.81 -7.41
N CYS A 257 -20.60 -15.91 -6.77
CA CYS A 257 -19.86 -16.21 -5.55
C CYS A 257 -19.89 -15.05 -4.59
N LEU A 258 -20.02 -15.37 -3.31
CA LEU A 258 -19.86 -14.42 -2.23
C LEU A 258 -18.51 -14.68 -1.53
N LEU A 259 -17.61 -13.69 -1.55
CA LEU A 259 -16.36 -13.74 -0.81
C LEU A 259 -16.63 -13.42 0.67
N TYR A 260 -16.51 -14.43 1.55
CA TYR A 260 -16.88 -14.28 2.96
C TYR A 260 -15.77 -13.72 3.85
N THR A 261 -14.54 -14.13 3.61
CA THR A 261 -13.42 -13.78 4.52
C THR A 261 -12.12 -13.56 3.76
N SER A 262 -11.32 -12.71 4.32
CA SER A 262 -9.93 -12.52 3.93
C SER A 262 -9.11 -12.48 5.22
N ASP A 263 -8.03 -13.23 5.28
CA ASP A 263 -7.12 -13.31 6.41
C ASP A 263 -5.97 -12.28 6.30
N ALA A 264 -6.17 -11.23 5.51
CA ALA A 264 -5.19 -10.16 5.32
C ALA A 264 -4.94 -9.32 6.60
N ALA A 265 -5.70 -9.56 7.67
CA ALA A 265 -5.63 -8.82 8.93
C ALA A 265 -4.63 -9.40 9.96
N ASP A 266 -3.95 -10.49 9.66
CA ASP A 266 -3.06 -11.19 10.63
C ASP A 266 -1.73 -10.47 10.90
N GLU A 267 -1.59 -9.22 10.44
CA GLU A 267 -0.45 -8.36 10.81
C GLU A 267 -0.55 -7.76 12.22
N ALA A 268 -1.64 -8.00 12.93
CA ALA A 268 -1.90 -7.42 14.26
C ALA A 268 -1.60 -8.37 15.43
N ARG A 269 -0.87 -9.46 15.19
CA ARG A 269 -0.43 -10.37 16.26
C ARG A 269 1.04 -10.29 16.53
#